data_2dec5aeeeaa176652e90313ec1009572
#
_entry.id   2dec5aeeeaa176652e90313ec1009572
#
_cell.length_a   1.000
_cell.length_b   1.000
_cell.length_c   1.000
_cell.angle_alpha   90.00
_cell.angle_beta   90.00
_cell.angle_gamma   90.00
#
_symmetry.space_group_name_H-M   'P 1'
#
loop_
_entity.id
_entity.type
_entity.pdbx_description
1 polymer ?
#
loop_
_entity_poly.entity_id
_entity_poly.type
_entity_poly.pdbx_seq_one_letter_code
_entity_poly.pdbx_strand_id
1 'polypeptide(L)'
;MIYDCIPFFNELDILKLRMHILAPYVDKFVIEEASVTFSGESKPMIFAENRQMFNEFGDKIIYVPVEDNPPELTTTHERDKYQKNQLIKALGNCSPDDVIIFSDVDEIPNPKVLKEIIEKFDADKVYHLAQRMFYCFLNMEEISGKLLSITGDFPGVEKKQWLGSKVCSFAKLPKEGIVYLREVSTSDPSSVRVEDGGWHFGYMGGNGEKNVARRISEKVQAAAHQEYNESKYLKEAVDRLLCGEDIFGRDAEFIRVEIDETYPDYLREHMEEYDYLIAPSVSRFRISLKKGVLAVKEILRKLHGKLV
;
A
#
# COMPACT_ATOMS: atom_id res chain seq x y z
N MET A 1 19.48 -12.63 -8.55
CA MET A 1 19.25 -11.79 -7.33
C MET A 1 17.77 -11.45 -7.21
N ILE A 2 17.33 -11.02 -6.01
CA ILE A 2 15.94 -10.66 -5.73
C ILE A 2 15.89 -9.20 -5.30
N TYR A 3 15.19 -8.37 -6.07
CA TYR A 3 15.04 -6.94 -5.84
C TYR A 3 13.63 -6.61 -5.40
N ASP A 4 13.49 -5.94 -4.26
CA ASP A 4 12.23 -5.39 -3.78
C ASP A 4 12.16 -3.89 -4.13
N CYS A 5 11.37 -3.55 -5.13
CA CYS A 5 11.27 -2.22 -5.73
C CYS A 5 10.08 -1.46 -5.17
N ILE A 6 10.36 -0.37 -4.44
CA ILE A 6 9.41 0.30 -3.56
C ILE A 6 9.39 1.80 -3.86
N PRO A 7 8.29 2.39 -4.33
CA PRO A 7 8.07 3.82 -4.23
C PRO A 7 7.75 4.20 -2.78
N PHE A 8 8.37 5.26 -2.27
CA PHE A 8 8.25 5.69 -0.88
C PHE A 8 7.78 7.13 -0.77
N PHE A 9 6.81 7.40 0.12
CA PHE A 9 6.30 8.74 0.38
C PHE A 9 6.68 9.25 1.78
N ASN A 10 6.09 8.66 2.86
CA ASN A 10 6.33 9.08 4.25
C ASN A 10 6.13 7.95 5.28
N GLU A 11 5.97 6.73 4.84
CA GLU A 11 5.58 5.57 5.65
C GLU A 11 6.80 4.91 6.32
N LEU A 12 7.61 5.65 7.11
CA LEU A 12 8.86 5.13 7.70
C LEU A 12 8.66 3.87 8.54
N ASP A 13 7.60 3.82 9.36
CA ASP A 13 7.34 2.67 10.23
C ASP A 13 6.90 1.44 9.43
N ILE A 14 6.13 1.64 8.37
CA ILE A 14 5.72 0.54 7.46
C ILE A 14 6.90 0.07 6.61
N LEU A 15 7.75 0.99 6.15
CA LEU A 15 9.00 0.62 5.45
C LEU A 15 9.90 -0.20 6.37
N LYS A 16 10.08 0.22 7.64
CA LYS A 16 10.87 -0.52 8.63
C LYS A 16 10.29 -1.92 8.85
N LEU A 17 8.97 -2.02 9.06
CA LEU A 17 8.28 -3.30 9.19
C LEU A 17 8.51 -4.19 7.96
N ARG A 18 8.32 -3.66 6.74
CA ARG A 18 8.55 -4.38 5.49
C ARG A 18 9.96 -4.93 5.39
N MET A 19 10.96 -4.09 5.68
CA MET A 19 12.35 -4.48 5.58
C MET A 19 12.72 -5.59 6.56
N HIS A 20 12.24 -5.54 7.80
CA HIS A 20 12.45 -6.64 8.76
C HIS A 20 11.80 -7.96 8.32
N ILE A 21 10.60 -7.88 7.74
CA ILE A 21 9.89 -9.08 7.24
C ILE A 21 10.61 -9.69 6.05
N LEU A 22 11.09 -8.86 5.11
CA LEU A 22 11.58 -9.33 3.82
C LEU A 22 13.11 -9.47 3.74
N ALA A 23 13.89 -8.86 4.63
CA ALA A 23 15.36 -8.90 4.59
C ALA A 23 15.98 -10.30 4.50
N PRO A 24 15.39 -11.38 5.09
CA PRO A 24 15.90 -12.74 4.92
C PRO A 24 15.71 -13.30 3.50
N TYR A 25 14.83 -12.71 2.69
CA TYR A 25 14.36 -13.28 1.42
C TYR A 25 14.76 -12.44 0.20
N VAL A 26 15.15 -11.17 0.37
CA VAL A 26 15.53 -10.27 -0.72
C VAL A 26 17.00 -9.89 -0.63
N ASP A 27 17.65 -9.71 -1.78
CA ASP A 27 19.05 -9.29 -1.86
C ASP A 27 19.17 -7.77 -1.79
N LYS A 28 18.24 -7.04 -2.40
CA LYS A 28 18.23 -5.57 -2.47
C LYS A 28 16.84 -4.99 -2.28
N PHE A 29 16.76 -3.92 -1.51
CA PHE A 29 15.63 -3.00 -1.42
C PHE A 29 15.94 -1.79 -2.30
N VAL A 30 15.18 -1.59 -3.36
CA VAL A 30 15.29 -0.41 -4.24
C VAL A 30 14.21 0.57 -3.81
N ILE A 31 14.63 1.66 -3.18
CA ILE A 31 13.72 2.66 -2.60
C ILE A 31 13.76 3.92 -3.46
N GLU A 32 12.67 4.20 -4.14
CA GLU A 32 12.45 5.47 -4.85
C GLU A 32 11.80 6.47 -3.90
N GLU A 33 12.30 7.71 -3.91
CA GLU A 33 11.71 8.82 -3.20
C GLU A 33 11.78 10.09 -4.03
N ALA A 34 10.61 10.73 -4.25
CA ALA A 34 10.54 11.98 -5.00
C ALA A 34 10.52 13.21 -4.07
N SER A 35 11.03 14.34 -4.58
CA SER A 35 11.00 15.66 -3.92
C SER A 35 9.64 16.38 -4.05
N VAL A 36 8.73 15.83 -4.86
CA VAL A 36 7.36 16.32 -5.02
C VAL A 36 6.34 15.21 -4.84
N THR A 37 5.15 15.55 -4.36
CA THR A 37 4.02 14.63 -4.25
C THR A 37 3.40 14.35 -5.62
N PHE A 38 2.52 13.36 -5.74
CA PHE A 38 1.76 13.16 -6.98
C PHE A 38 0.84 14.34 -7.29
N SER A 39 0.35 15.07 -6.27
CA SER A 39 -0.39 16.33 -6.47
C SER A 39 0.48 17.49 -6.95
N GLY A 40 1.82 17.36 -6.96
CA GLY A 40 2.76 18.35 -7.46
C GLY A 40 3.31 19.30 -6.40
N GLU A 41 3.00 19.07 -5.13
CA GLU A 41 3.51 19.88 -4.02
C GLU A 41 4.92 19.42 -3.61
N SER A 42 5.79 20.36 -3.29
CA SER A 42 7.12 20.06 -2.77
C SER A 42 7.04 19.34 -1.42
N LYS A 43 7.88 18.34 -1.21
CA LYS A 43 8.01 17.63 0.05
C LYS A 43 9.47 17.39 0.44
N PRO A 44 9.78 17.23 1.73
CA PRO A 44 11.11 16.81 2.18
C PRO A 44 11.43 15.39 1.69
N MET A 45 12.72 15.09 1.57
CA MET A 45 13.23 13.75 1.28
C MET A 45 13.30 12.95 2.59
N ILE A 46 12.13 12.43 3.01
CA ILE A 46 11.91 11.87 4.35
C ILE A 46 12.78 10.62 4.59
N PHE A 47 12.91 9.73 3.59
CA PHE A 47 13.80 8.58 3.71
C PHE A 47 15.26 9.02 3.85
N ALA A 48 15.71 9.94 2.99
CA ALA A 48 17.09 10.44 3.03
C ALA A 48 17.42 11.09 4.38
N GLU A 49 16.50 11.91 4.91
CA GLU A 49 16.66 12.58 6.22
C GLU A 49 16.66 11.59 7.40
N ASN A 50 16.01 10.43 7.25
CA ASN A 50 15.89 9.41 8.29
C ASN A 50 16.67 8.12 7.99
N ARG A 51 17.62 8.14 7.04
CA ARG A 51 18.35 6.96 6.57
C ARG A 51 19.03 6.18 7.69
N GLN A 52 19.45 6.86 8.76
CA GLN A 52 20.07 6.23 9.94
C GLN A 52 19.16 5.19 10.63
N MET A 53 17.84 5.29 10.49
CA MET A 53 16.88 4.32 11.04
C MET A 53 17.00 2.95 10.36
N PHE A 54 17.64 2.89 9.20
CA PHE A 54 17.75 1.72 8.33
C PHE A 54 19.20 1.22 8.19
N ASN A 55 20.12 1.66 9.08
CA ASN A 55 21.54 1.31 9.00
C ASN A 55 21.80 -0.21 9.03
N GLU A 56 20.97 -0.98 9.73
CA GLU A 56 21.06 -2.43 9.78
C GLU A 56 20.86 -3.12 8.41
N PHE A 57 20.18 -2.43 7.46
CA PHE A 57 19.95 -2.89 6.11
C PHE A 57 20.88 -2.22 5.07
N GLY A 58 21.88 -1.46 5.53
CA GLY A 58 22.64 -0.53 4.67
C GLY A 58 23.19 -1.14 3.39
N ASP A 59 23.75 -2.36 3.47
CA ASP A 59 24.31 -3.08 2.30
C ASP A 59 23.25 -3.57 1.31
N LYS A 60 22.00 -3.65 1.73
CA LYS A 60 20.87 -4.07 0.88
C LYS A 60 20.13 -2.90 0.24
N ILE A 61 20.34 -1.66 0.67
CA ILE A 61 19.57 -0.51 0.18
C ILE A 61 20.21 0.10 -1.06
N ILE A 62 19.43 0.19 -2.13
CA ILE A 62 19.69 1.02 -3.31
C ILE A 62 18.68 2.17 -3.27
N TYR A 63 19.17 3.39 -3.07
CA TYR A 63 18.33 4.59 -2.98
C TYR A 63 18.28 5.31 -4.33
N VAL A 64 17.08 5.64 -4.79
CA VAL A 64 16.77 6.30 -6.05
C VAL A 64 16.05 7.61 -5.77
N PRO A 65 16.78 8.71 -5.55
CA PRO A 65 16.16 10.02 -5.40
C PRO A 65 15.62 10.53 -6.74
N VAL A 66 14.41 11.14 -6.72
CA VAL A 66 13.76 11.79 -7.86
C VAL A 66 13.57 13.26 -7.52
N GLU A 67 14.55 14.08 -7.87
CA GLU A 67 14.55 15.51 -7.56
C GLU A 67 13.95 16.36 -8.68
N ASP A 68 13.81 15.79 -9.87
CA ASP A 68 13.24 16.43 -11.04
C ASP A 68 11.70 16.24 -11.08
N ASN A 69 11.03 17.28 -11.53
CA ASN A 69 9.59 17.27 -11.82
C ASN A 69 9.38 17.90 -13.21
N PRO A 70 9.50 17.11 -14.29
CA PRO A 70 9.36 17.60 -15.65
C PRO A 70 8.07 18.41 -15.85
N PRO A 71 8.13 19.60 -16.44
CA PRO A 71 6.98 20.50 -16.55
C PRO A 71 5.84 19.97 -17.42
N GLU A 72 6.12 18.96 -18.26
CA GLU A 72 5.12 18.25 -19.05
C GLU A 72 4.22 17.32 -18.23
N LEU A 73 4.62 16.96 -16.99
CA LEU A 73 3.82 16.15 -16.08
C LEU A 73 2.74 17.03 -15.44
N THR A 74 1.59 17.10 -16.06
CA THR A 74 0.50 18.02 -15.66
C THR A 74 -0.52 17.38 -14.71
N THR A 75 -0.64 16.06 -14.74
CA THR A 75 -1.60 15.30 -13.92
C THR A 75 -0.94 14.52 -12.79
N THR A 76 -1.74 14.19 -11.77
CA THR A 76 -1.32 13.36 -10.64
C THR A 76 -0.89 11.96 -11.10
N HIS A 77 -1.59 11.37 -12.07
CA HIS A 77 -1.27 10.05 -12.61
C HIS A 77 0.01 10.03 -13.45
N GLU A 78 0.29 11.09 -14.19
CA GLU A 78 1.57 11.21 -14.94
C GLU A 78 2.74 11.27 -13.96
N ARG A 79 2.63 12.06 -12.87
CA ARG A 79 3.67 12.12 -11.84
C ARG A 79 3.84 10.79 -11.11
N ASP A 80 2.75 10.12 -10.74
CA ASP A 80 2.79 8.78 -10.13
C ASP A 80 3.54 7.78 -11.02
N LYS A 81 3.18 7.70 -12.30
CA LYS A 81 3.86 6.81 -13.26
C LYS A 81 5.33 7.19 -13.47
N TYR A 82 5.61 8.48 -13.60
CA TYR A 82 6.98 8.96 -13.80
C TYR A 82 7.89 8.61 -12.62
N GLN A 83 7.48 8.95 -11.40
CA GLN A 83 8.26 8.71 -10.18
C GLN A 83 8.51 7.22 -9.99
N LYS A 84 7.47 6.39 -10.01
CA LYS A 84 7.62 4.94 -9.87
C LYS A 84 8.52 4.31 -10.94
N ASN A 85 8.49 4.81 -12.17
CA ASN A 85 9.34 4.30 -13.23
C ASN A 85 10.83 4.61 -13.03
N GLN A 86 11.20 5.58 -12.17
CA GLN A 86 12.62 5.84 -11.88
C GLN A 86 13.29 4.68 -11.14
N LEU A 87 12.53 3.77 -10.51
CA LEU A 87 13.06 2.53 -9.94
C LEU A 87 13.90 1.73 -10.92
N ILE A 88 13.59 1.78 -12.23
CA ILE A 88 14.36 1.10 -13.29
C ILE A 88 15.83 1.54 -13.33
N LYS A 89 16.14 2.77 -12.90
CA LYS A 89 17.54 3.27 -12.88
C LYS A 89 18.46 2.39 -12.01
N ALA A 90 17.90 1.76 -10.98
CA ALA A 90 18.64 0.85 -10.10
C ALA A 90 18.82 -0.57 -10.67
N LEU A 91 18.10 -0.92 -11.72
CA LEU A 91 18.04 -2.27 -12.29
C LEU A 91 18.95 -2.47 -13.50
N GLY A 92 19.80 -1.49 -13.83
CA GLY A 92 20.65 -1.52 -15.03
C GLY A 92 21.67 -2.67 -15.08
N ASN A 93 21.98 -3.28 -13.93
CA ASN A 93 22.91 -4.41 -13.84
C ASN A 93 22.20 -5.75 -13.58
N CYS A 94 20.86 -5.79 -13.66
CA CYS A 94 20.10 -7.02 -13.46
C CYS A 94 20.32 -8.01 -14.60
N SER A 95 20.44 -9.29 -14.24
CA SER A 95 20.38 -10.39 -15.20
C SER A 95 18.91 -10.64 -15.60
N PRO A 96 18.67 -11.19 -16.81
CA PRO A 96 17.31 -11.48 -17.26
C PRO A 96 16.46 -12.28 -16.28
N ASP A 97 17.09 -13.22 -15.55
CA ASP A 97 16.44 -14.12 -14.59
C ASP A 97 16.37 -13.57 -13.17
N ASP A 98 16.89 -12.35 -12.91
CA ASP A 98 16.76 -11.72 -11.61
C ASP A 98 15.27 -11.48 -11.28
N VAL A 99 14.91 -11.71 -10.04
CA VAL A 99 13.52 -11.60 -9.56
C VAL A 99 13.24 -10.17 -9.14
N ILE A 100 12.20 -9.60 -9.69
CA ILE A 100 11.72 -8.26 -9.37
C ILE A 100 10.40 -8.37 -8.62
N ILE A 101 10.36 -7.82 -7.43
CA ILE A 101 9.14 -7.57 -6.67
C ILE A 101 8.82 -6.08 -6.85
N PHE A 102 7.62 -5.75 -7.27
CA PHE A 102 7.16 -4.37 -7.37
C PHE A 102 5.84 -4.18 -6.64
N SER A 103 5.80 -3.26 -5.71
CA SER A 103 4.60 -2.87 -4.96
C SER A 103 4.80 -1.55 -4.23
N ASP A 104 3.72 -0.88 -3.85
CA ASP A 104 3.80 0.26 -2.93
C ASP A 104 4.34 -0.20 -1.58
N VAL A 105 4.94 0.73 -0.82
CA VAL A 105 5.62 0.41 0.46
C VAL A 105 4.71 -0.30 1.46
N ASP A 106 3.42 0.03 1.44
CA ASP A 106 2.38 -0.49 2.32
C ASP A 106 1.75 -1.82 1.85
N GLU A 107 2.22 -2.36 0.72
CA GLU A 107 1.83 -3.68 0.17
C GLU A 107 2.92 -4.71 0.45
N ILE A 108 2.92 -5.31 1.63
CA ILE A 108 4.00 -6.20 2.09
C ILE A 108 3.73 -7.64 1.63
N PRO A 109 4.61 -8.26 0.80
CA PRO A 109 4.51 -9.67 0.45
C PRO A 109 4.62 -10.60 1.66
N ASN A 110 3.89 -11.71 1.63
CA ASN A 110 4.07 -12.77 2.62
C ASN A 110 5.40 -13.50 2.37
N PRO A 111 6.34 -13.46 3.32
CA PRO A 111 7.68 -14.04 3.13
C PRO A 111 7.66 -15.55 2.91
N LYS A 112 6.69 -16.28 3.50
CA LYS A 112 6.56 -17.74 3.32
C LYS A 112 6.16 -18.05 1.87
N VAL A 113 5.18 -17.31 1.36
CA VAL A 113 4.69 -17.44 -0.02
C VAL A 113 5.74 -16.97 -1.02
N LEU A 114 6.42 -15.86 -0.73
CA LEU A 114 7.52 -15.37 -1.56
C LEU A 114 8.63 -16.41 -1.70
N LYS A 115 9.00 -17.10 -0.61
CA LYS A 115 9.97 -18.18 -0.64
C LYS A 115 9.52 -19.32 -1.56
N GLU A 116 8.25 -19.73 -1.48
CA GLU A 116 7.70 -20.77 -2.35
C GLU A 116 7.71 -20.39 -3.83
N ILE A 117 7.41 -19.12 -4.14
CA ILE A 117 7.53 -18.60 -5.50
C ILE A 117 8.97 -18.70 -5.98
N ILE A 118 9.95 -18.26 -5.17
CA ILE A 118 11.36 -18.24 -5.56
C ILE A 118 11.89 -19.68 -5.78
N GLU A 119 11.53 -20.62 -4.92
CA GLU A 119 11.95 -22.03 -5.04
C GLU A 119 11.41 -22.71 -6.32
N LYS A 120 10.28 -22.24 -6.85
CA LYS A 120 9.61 -22.79 -8.04
C LYS A 120 9.47 -21.76 -9.15
N PHE A 121 10.37 -20.76 -9.17
CA PHE A 121 10.25 -19.59 -10.02
C PHE A 121 10.21 -19.95 -11.51
N ASP A 122 9.16 -19.49 -12.18
CA ASP A 122 9.01 -19.57 -13.62
C ASP A 122 9.19 -18.13 -14.19
N ALA A 123 10.30 -17.93 -14.92
CA ALA A 123 10.68 -16.62 -15.45
C ALA A 123 9.69 -16.06 -16.49
N ASP A 124 8.84 -16.92 -17.07
CA ASP A 124 7.80 -16.52 -18.03
C ASP A 124 6.49 -16.08 -17.36
N LYS A 125 6.41 -16.12 -16.04
CA LYS A 125 5.20 -15.79 -15.28
C LYS A 125 5.28 -14.41 -14.62
N VAL A 126 4.09 -13.83 -14.42
CA VAL A 126 3.83 -12.68 -13.56
C VAL A 126 2.93 -13.14 -12.43
N TYR A 127 3.47 -13.13 -11.21
CA TYR A 127 2.76 -13.55 -10.01
C TYR A 127 2.04 -12.36 -9.39
N HIS A 128 0.73 -12.45 -9.24
CA HIS A 128 -0.13 -11.45 -8.63
C HIS A 128 -0.45 -11.91 -7.21
N LEU A 129 0.09 -11.21 -6.22
CA LEU A 129 -0.06 -11.59 -4.81
C LEU A 129 -1.42 -11.13 -4.30
N ALA A 130 -2.29 -12.08 -3.93
CA ALA A 130 -3.58 -11.79 -3.35
C ALA A 130 -3.40 -11.41 -1.87
N GLN A 131 -3.58 -10.13 -1.57
CA GLN A 131 -3.27 -9.53 -0.26
C GLN A 131 -4.53 -9.18 0.50
N ARG A 132 -4.49 -9.39 1.83
CA ARG A 132 -5.48 -8.85 2.76
C ARG A 132 -5.32 -7.33 2.82
N MET A 133 -6.43 -6.58 2.87
CA MET A 133 -6.40 -5.12 2.89
C MET A 133 -6.81 -4.59 4.27
N PHE A 134 -6.02 -3.64 4.77
CA PHE A 134 -6.23 -2.99 6.06
C PHE A 134 -6.12 -1.47 5.91
N TYR A 135 -6.99 -0.72 6.58
CA TYR A 135 -6.95 0.73 6.54
C TYR A 135 -6.69 1.34 7.91
N CYS A 136 -5.76 2.28 7.93
CA CYS A 136 -5.42 3.15 9.07
C CYS A 136 -4.89 2.43 10.31
N PHE A 137 -5.19 1.14 10.45
CA PHE A 137 -4.75 0.27 11.54
C PHE A 137 -4.39 -1.11 11.00
N LEU A 138 -3.36 -1.71 11.56
CA LEU A 138 -2.85 -3.03 11.17
C LEU A 138 -3.92 -4.14 11.28
N ASN A 139 -4.97 -3.91 12.06
CA ASN A 139 -6.02 -4.88 12.35
C ASN A 139 -7.44 -4.41 12.01
N MET A 140 -7.60 -3.43 11.12
CA MET A 140 -8.90 -3.06 10.53
C MET A 140 -8.97 -3.57 9.10
N GLU A 141 -9.47 -4.80 8.93
CA GLU A 141 -9.49 -5.56 7.67
C GLU A 141 -10.72 -5.26 6.83
N GLU A 142 -10.52 -5.03 5.54
CA GLU A 142 -11.58 -5.00 4.52
C GLU A 142 -12.00 -6.44 4.20
N ILE A 143 -13.30 -6.73 4.31
CA ILE A 143 -13.82 -8.09 4.16
C ILE A 143 -14.82 -8.26 3.02
N SER A 144 -15.26 -7.17 2.39
CA SER A 144 -16.27 -7.23 1.33
C SER A 144 -15.71 -7.61 -0.05
N GLY A 145 -14.38 -7.49 -0.24
CA GLY A 145 -13.72 -7.70 -1.53
C GLY A 145 -14.12 -6.69 -2.61
N LYS A 146 -14.56 -5.49 -2.21
CA LYS A 146 -15.00 -4.43 -3.13
C LYS A 146 -13.92 -3.41 -3.46
N LEU A 147 -12.87 -3.35 -2.65
CA LEU A 147 -11.72 -2.48 -2.90
C LEU A 147 -10.64 -3.29 -3.62
N LEU A 148 -10.61 -3.18 -4.95
CA LEU A 148 -9.72 -3.96 -5.80
C LEU A 148 -8.67 -3.08 -6.47
N SER A 149 -7.55 -3.70 -6.88
CA SER A 149 -6.54 -3.09 -7.72
C SER A 149 -7.07 -2.78 -9.13
N ILE A 150 -6.30 -2.02 -9.92
CA ILE A 150 -6.70 -1.51 -11.23
C ILE A 150 -7.16 -2.61 -12.21
N THR A 151 -6.56 -3.79 -12.15
CA THR A 151 -6.92 -4.95 -13.01
C THR A 151 -8.03 -5.82 -12.41
N GLY A 152 -8.57 -5.42 -11.24
CA GLY A 152 -9.49 -6.28 -10.49
C GLY A 152 -8.83 -7.55 -9.96
N ASP A 153 -9.61 -8.59 -9.73
CA ASP A 153 -9.12 -9.93 -9.38
C ASP A 153 -9.37 -10.92 -10.54
N PHE A 154 -8.85 -12.12 -10.45
CA PHE A 154 -9.01 -13.16 -11.48
C PHE A 154 -10.48 -13.54 -11.64
N PRO A 155 -10.91 -13.90 -12.88
CA PRO A 155 -12.27 -14.37 -13.11
C PRO A 155 -12.60 -15.62 -12.29
N GLY A 156 -13.81 -15.67 -11.74
CA GLY A 156 -14.31 -16.85 -11.00
C GLY A 156 -13.77 -16.99 -9.56
N VAL A 157 -12.95 -16.07 -9.09
CA VAL A 157 -12.50 -16.05 -7.69
C VAL A 157 -13.67 -15.65 -6.79
N GLU A 158 -13.95 -16.47 -5.79
CA GLU A 158 -15.06 -16.26 -4.85
C GLU A 158 -14.71 -15.12 -3.85
N LYS A 159 -13.55 -15.19 -3.21
CA LYS A 159 -13.05 -14.16 -2.29
C LYS A 159 -12.06 -13.26 -3.03
N LYS A 160 -12.55 -12.14 -3.53
CA LYS A 160 -11.72 -11.13 -4.20
C LYS A 160 -10.81 -10.40 -3.21
N GLN A 161 -9.58 -10.13 -3.63
CA GLN A 161 -8.55 -9.49 -2.81
C GLN A 161 -7.78 -8.44 -3.61
N TRP A 162 -6.98 -7.65 -2.90
CA TRP A 162 -6.08 -6.68 -3.50
C TRP A 162 -4.91 -7.39 -4.20
N LEU A 163 -4.63 -7.02 -5.45
CA LEU A 163 -3.53 -7.58 -6.25
C LEU A 163 -2.48 -6.51 -6.60
N GLY A 164 -2.08 -5.68 -5.63
CA GLY A 164 -1.11 -4.59 -5.86
C GLY A 164 0.31 -5.09 -6.13
N SER A 165 0.78 -6.01 -5.29
CA SER A 165 2.14 -6.57 -5.42
C SER A 165 2.26 -7.56 -6.57
N LYS A 166 3.35 -7.41 -7.32
CA LYS A 166 3.71 -8.28 -8.45
C LYS A 166 5.12 -8.83 -8.29
N VAL A 167 5.32 -10.07 -8.75
CA VAL A 167 6.65 -10.70 -8.84
C VAL A 167 6.84 -11.23 -10.25
N CYS A 168 7.98 -10.93 -10.88
CA CYS A 168 8.33 -11.45 -12.19
C CYS A 168 9.85 -11.51 -12.37
N SER A 169 10.33 -12.06 -13.49
CA SER A 169 11.73 -11.92 -13.91
C SER A 169 12.00 -10.51 -14.44
N PHE A 170 13.27 -10.06 -14.37
CA PHE A 170 13.65 -8.79 -14.96
C PHE A 170 13.34 -8.74 -16.48
N ALA A 171 13.54 -9.85 -17.18
CA ALA A 171 13.20 -9.97 -18.60
C ALA A 171 11.72 -9.80 -18.91
N LYS A 172 10.85 -9.99 -17.91
CA LYS A 172 9.39 -9.90 -18.05
C LYS A 172 8.84 -8.51 -17.71
N LEU A 173 9.69 -7.59 -17.25
CA LEU A 173 9.25 -6.22 -17.01
C LEU A 173 8.70 -5.59 -18.30
N PRO A 174 7.56 -4.88 -18.23
CA PRO A 174 7.04 -4.12 -19.37
C PRO A 174 8.07 -3.09 -19.86
N LYS A 175 8.21 -2.98 -21.19
CA LYS A 175 9.17 -2.05 -21.82
C LYS A 175 8.86 -0.58 -21.53
N GLU A 176 7.60 -0.29 -21.29
CA GLU A 176 7.07 1.03 -20.96
C GLU A 176 7.49 1.50 -19.56
N GLY A 177 7.84 0.56 -18.67
CA GLY A 177 8.30 0.85 -17.31
C GLY A 177 7.75 -0.11 -16.27
N ILE A 178 8.38 -0.09 -15.07
CA ILE A 178 8.03 -1.00 -13.98
C ILE A 178 6.58 -0.79 -13.47
N VAL A 179 6.07 0.43 -13.51
CA VAL A 179 4.69 0.74 -13.06
C VAL A 179 3.63 -0.03 -13.85
N TYR A 180 3.90 -0.30 -15.14
CA TYR A 180 2.98 -1.02 -16.02
C TYR A 180 2.86 -2.51 -15.66
N LEU A 181 3.74 -3.03 -14.80
CA LEU A 181 3.58 -4.37 -14.23
C LEU A 181 2.25 -4.52 -13.47
N ARG A 182 1.74 -3.41 -12.88
CA ARG A 182 0.43 -3.39 -12.23
C ARG A 182 -0.76 -3.46 -13.19
N GLU A 183 -0.54 -3.11 -14.45
CA GLU A 183 -1.56 -3.10 -15.51
C GLU A 183 -1.62 -4.44 -16.27
N VAL A 184 -0.70 -5.37 -15.99
CA VAL A 184 -0.74 -6.72 -16.57
C VAL A 184 -2.07 -7.37 -16.22
N SER A 185 -2.81 -7.76 -17.26
CA SER A 185 -4.16 -8.31 -17.12
C SER A 185 -4.14 -9.64 -16.36
N THR A 186 -5.10 -9.83 -15.45
CA THR A 186 -5.33 -11.12 -14.78
C THR A 186 -5.76 -12.22 -15.77
N SER A 187 -6.17 -11.87 -16.99
CA SER A 187 -6.48 -12.81 -18.07
C SER A 187 -5.29 -13.12 -18.98
N ASP A 188 -4.13 -12.49 -18.76
CA ASP A 188 -2.91 -12.80 -19.52
C ASP A 188 -2.45 -14.22 -19.20
N PRO A 189 -2.06 -15.04 -20.21
CA PRO A 189 -1.62 -16.43 -19.99
C PRO A 189 -0.37 -16.57 -19.09
N SER A 190 0.42 -15.49 -18.97
CA SER A 190 1.55 -15.45 -18.03
C SER A 190 1.14 -15.14 -16.59
N SER A 191 -0.07 -14.62 -16.36
CA SER A 191 -0.53 -14.22 -15.03
C SER A 191 -0.87 -15.43 -14.15
N VAL A 192 -0.38 -15.38 -12.92
CA VAL A 192 -0.64 -16.40 -11.89
C VAL A 192 -1.13 -15.70 -10.63
N ARG A 193 -2.32 -16.07 -10.15
CA ARG A 193 -2.80 -15.62 -8.83
C ARG A 193 -2.13 -16.44 -7.73
N VAL A 194 -1.66 -15.76 -6.70
CA VAL A 194 -0.99 -16.39 -5.55
C VAL A 194 -1.77 -16.06 -4.30
N GLU A 195 -2.32 -17.08 -3.66
CA GLU A 195 -3.07 -16.95 -2.41
C GLU A 195 -2.18 -16.58 -1.23
N ASP A 196 -2.78 -16.01 -0.18
CA ASP A 196 -2.09 -15.57 1.02
C ASP A 196 -0.86 -14.69 0.73
N GLY A 197 -0.95 -13.89 -0.35
CA GLY A 197 0.16 -13.13 -0.92
C GLY A 197 0.70 -12.02 -0.03
N GLY A 198 0.05 -11.73 1.10
CA GLY A 198 0.54 -10.74 2.06
C GLY A 198 -0.53 -9.74 2.54
N TRP A 199 -0.07 -8.52 2.85
CA TRP A 199 -0.88 -7.49 3.51
C TRP A 199 -0.73 -6.15 2.79
N HIS A 200 -1.84 -5.44 2.60
CA HIS A 200 -1.86 -4.05 2.18
C HIS A 200 -2.31 -3.17 3.36
N PHE A 201 -1.38 -2.44 3.96
CA PHE A 201 -1.55 -1.59 5.14
C PHE A 201 -1.75 -0.12 4.77
N GLY A 202 -2.86 0.20 4.11
CA GLY A 202 -3.14 1.55 3.61
C GLY A 202 -3.38 2.59 4.71
N TYR A 203 -2.96 3.84 4.43
CA TYR A 203 -3.15 5.01 5.31
C TYR A 203 -2.44 4.93 6.67
N MET A 204 -1.27 4.29 6.71
CA MET A 204 -0.44 4.16 7.91
C MET A 204 0.87 4.94 7.82
N GLY A 205 0.85 6.09 7.12
CA GLY A 205 2.03 6.94 6.94
C GLY A 205 2.47 7.67 8.21
N GLY A 206 3.65 8.27 8.11
CA GLY A 206 4.28 9.05 9.18
C GLY A 206 5.42 8.30 9.87
N ASN A 207 5.93 8.91 10.92
CA ASN A 207 6.96 8.38 11.80
C ASN A 207 6.46 8.52 13.24
N GLY A 208 5.79 7.48 13.76
CA GLY A 208 5.15 7.51 15.07
C GLY A 208 3.94 8.45 15.17
N GLU A 209 3.35 8.91 14.05
CA GLU A 209 2.18 9.81 14.08
C GLU A 209 0.94 9.06 14.58
N LYS A 210 0.55 9.36 15.81
CA LYS A 210 -0.57 8.72 16.52
C LYS A 210 -1.94 9.24 16.06
N ASN A 211 -2.00 10.41 15.43
CA ASN A 211 -3.26 11.00 14.98
C ASN A 211 -3.67 10.42 13.63
N VAL A 212 -4.61 9.47 13.65
CA VAL A 212 -5.12 8.77 12.46
C VAL A 212 -5.70 9.73 11.43
N ALA A 213 -6.45 10.75 11.85
CA ALA A 213 -7.04 11.72 10.93
C ALA A 213 -5.96 12.53 10.20
N ARG A 214 -4.83 12.82 10.87
CA ARG A 214 -3.68 13.48 10.26
C ARG A 214 -3.01 12.59 9.23
N ARG A 215 -2.75 11.31 9.53
CA ARG A 215 -2.19 10.34 8.57
C ARG A 215 -3.05 10.22 7.31
N ILE A 216 -4.39 10.11 7.48
CA ILE A 216 -5.32 10.07 6.34
C ILE A 216 -5.22 11.37 5.53
N SER A 217 -5.25 12.53 6.20
CA SER A 217 -5.19 13.83 5.52
C SER A 217 -3.90 14.01 4.71
N GLU A 218 -2.75 13.70 5.28
CA GLU A 218 -1.44 13.80 4.60
C GLU A 218 -1.39 12.89 3.36
N LYS A 219 -1.81 11.62 3.50
CA LYS A 219 -1.84 10.67 2.38
C LYS A 219 -2.78 11.11 1.26
N VAL A 220 -3.99 11.58 1.59
CA VAL A 220 -4.98 12.02 0.60
C VAL A 220 -4.53 13.30 -0.11
N GLN A 221 -3.91 14.25 0.58
CA GLN A 221 -3.39 15.46 -0.04
C GLN A 221 -2.26 15.18 -1.04
N ALA A 222 -1.45 14.15 -0.78
CA ALA A 222 -0.30 13.78 -1.61
C ALA A 222 -0.66 12.82 -2.75
N ALA A 223 -1.72 12.02 -2.60
CA ALA A 223 -2.08 10.93 -3.49
C ALA A 223 -2.56 11.40 -4.88
N ALA A 224 -2.59 10.47 -5.83
CA ALA A 224 -3.13 10.71 -7.16
C ALA A 224 -4.66 10.93 -7.15
N HIS A 225 -5.38 10.35 -6.19
CA HIS A 225 -6.85 10.38 -6.05
C HIS A 225 -7.32 11.61 -5.26
N GLN A 226 -7.28 12.79 -5.89
CA GLN A 226 -7.66 14.07 -5.26
C GLN A 226 -9.17 14.22 -5.02
N GLU A 227 -10.02 13.38 -5.61
CA GLU A 227 -11.47 13.36 -5.40
C GLU A 227 -11.87 13.09 -3.95
N TYR A 228 -10.98 12.47 -3.16
CA TYR A 228 -11.19 12.22 -1.73
C TYR A 228 -10.64 13.32 -0.81
N ASN A 229 -9.95 14.33 -1.36
CA ASN A 229 -9.38 15.46 -0.61
C ASN A 229 -10.43 16.51 -0.24
N GLU A 230 -11.54 16.09 0.34
CA GLU A 230 -12.59 16.96 0.83
C GLU A 230 -12.75 16.85 2.34
N SER A 231 -12.89 18.00 3.01
CA SER A 231 -13.00 18.06 4.49
C SER A 231 -14.13 17.22 5.07
N LYS A 232 -15.19 16.97 4.27
CA LYS A 232 -16.33 16.11 4.69
C LYS A 232 -15.93 14.66 4.93
N TYR A 233 -14.99 14.11 4.11
CA TYR A 233 -14.49 12.74 4.27
C TYR A 233 -13.53 12.66 5.47
N LEU A 234 -12.58 13.57 5.55
CA LEU A 234 -11.53 13.55 6.56
C LEU A 234 -12.05 13.66 8.00
N LYS A 235 -13.10 14.46 8.22
CA LYS A 235 -13.69 14.67 9.56
C LYS A 235 -14.37 13.42 10.14
N GLU A 236 -14.85 12.52 9.31
CA GLU A 236 -15.62 11.35 9.73
C GLU A 236 -14.91 10.02 9.45
N ALA A 237 -13.77 10.07 8.75
CA ALA A 237 -13.05 8.90 8.29
C ALA A 237 -12.78 7.87 9.41
N VAL A 238 -12.25 8.33 10.53
CA VAL A 238 -11.92 7.44 11.68
C VAL A 238 -13.18 6.85 12.30
N ASP A 239 -14.23 7.68 12.46
CA ASP A 239 -15.49 7.21 13.05
C ASP A 239 -16.19 6.20 12.15
N ARG A 240 -16.18 6.41 10.82
CA ARG A 240 -16.68 5.44 9.83
C ARG A 240 -15.94 4.12 9.93
N LEU A 241 -14.61 4.15 9.90
CA LEU A 241 -13.79 2.94 9.96
C LEU A 241 -14.05 2.14 11.25
N LEU A 242 -14.09 2.81 12.41
CA LEU A 242 -14.40 2.16 13.70
C LEU A 242 -15.85 1.62 13.78
N CYS A 243 -16.73 2.10 12.91
CA CYS A 243 -18.08 1.56 12.72
C CYS A 243 -18.15 0.43 11.68
N GLY A 244 -17.03 0.09 11.03
CA GLY A 244 -16.96 -0.94 10.02
C GLY A 244 -17.29 -0.45 8.60
N GLU A 245 -17.27 0.87 8.37
CA GLU A 245 -17.54 1.51 7.08
C GLU A 245 -16.24 2.00 6.43
N ASP A 246 -16.23 2.13 5.11
CA ASP A 246 -15.10 2.74 4.39
C ASP A 246 -14.92 4.22 4.76
N ILE A 247 -13.67 4.64 4.88
CA ILE A 247 -13.31 6.01 5.31
C ILE A 247 -13.85 7.11 4.37
N PHE A 248 -14.07 6.78 3.09
CA PHE A 248 -14.62 7.69 2.07
C PHE A 248 -16.09 7.43 1.77
N GLY A 249 -16.72 6.47 2.46
CA GLY A 249 -18.13 6.13 2.29
C GLY A 249 -18.42 5.29 1.04
N ARG A 250 -17.42 4.60 0.48
CA ARG A 250 -17.62 3.59 -0.57
C ARG A 250 -18.32 2.38 0.03
N ASP A 251 -18.92 1.55 -0.85
CA ASP A 251 -19.59 0.32 -0.43
C ASP A 251 -18.55 -0.79 -0.13
N ALA A 252 -17.85 -0.64 1.01
CA ALA A 252 -16.90 -1.62 1.51
C ALA A 252 -17.06 -1.76 3.03
N GLU A 253 -16.79 -2.96 3.53
CA GLU A 253 -16.99 -3.33 4.93
C GLU A 253 -15.65 -3.66 5.58
N PHE A 254 -15.46 -3.13 6.80
CA PHE A 254 -14.28 -3.35 7.61
C PHE A 254 -14.62 -4.00 8.93
N ILE A 255 -13.76 -4.90 9.40
CA ILE A 255 -13.86 -5.47 10.75
C ILE A 255 -12.54 -5.33 11.49
N ARG A 256 -12.63 -5.21 12.81
CA ARG A 256 -11.44 -5.36 13.65
C ARG A 256 -11.14 -6.85 13.85
N VAL A 257 -9.96 -7.26 13.45
CA VAL A 257 -9.45 -8.64 13.63
C VAL A 257 -8.38 -8.68 14.73
N GLU A 258 -8.07 -9.86 15.23
CA GLU A 258 -6.92 -10.09 16.11
C GLU A 258 -5.66 -10.23 15.29
N ILE A 259 -4.52 -9.84 15.86
CA ILE A 259 -3.19 -10.06 15.26
C ILE A 259 -2.73 -11.43 15.73
N ASP A 260 -2.97 -12.43 14.91
CA ASP A 260 -2.72 -13.85 15.15
C ASP A 260 -1.61 -14.41 14.24
N GLU A 261 -1.51 -15.72 14.12
CA GLU A 261 -0.52 -16.43 13.30
C GLU A 261 -0.62 -16.16 11.80
N THR A 262 -1.71 -15.52 11.34
CA THR A 262 -1.86 -15.08 9.94
C THR A 262 -1.13 -13.78 9.63
N TYR A 263 -0.54 -13.15 10.64
CA TYR A 263 0.31 -11.97 10.50
C TYR A 263 1.79 -12.32 10.45
N PRO A 264 2.67 -11.42 9.96
CA PRO A 264 4.11 -11.64 9.98
C PRO A 264 4.63 -11.91 11.39
N ASP A 265 5.51 -12.90 11.53
CA ASP A 265 6.10 -13.26 12.83
C ASP A 265 6.78 -12.05 13.47
N TYR A 266 7.55 -11.26 12.68
CA TYR A 266 8.20 -10.05 13.17
C TYR A 266 7.22 -9.04 13.80
N LEU A 267 6.08 -8.78 13.16
CA LEU A 267 5.07 -7.87 13.71
C LEU A 267 4.51 -8.39 15.04
N ARG A 268 4.24 -9.70 15.14
CA ARG A 268 3.70 -10.32 16.37
C ARG A 268 4.68 -10.25 17.54
N GLU A 269 5.97 -10.37 17.24
CA GLU A 269 7.05 -10.33 18.24
C GLU A 269 7.38 -8.90 18.69
N HIS A 270 7.06 -7.87 17.87
CA HIS A 270 7.39 -6.47 18.10
C HIS A 270 6.16 -5.56 18.16
N MET A 271 5.01 -6.10 18.57
CA MET A 271 3.72 -5.35 18.58
C MET A 271 3.78 -4.03 19.36
N GLU A 272 4.62 -3.95 20.41
CA GLU A 272 4.77 -2.74 21.21
C GLU A 272 5.32 -1.55 20.41
N GLU A 273 6.15 -1.79 19.39
CA GLU A 273 6.67 -0.74 18.50
C GLU A 273 5.58 -0.15 17.60
N TYR A 274 4.51 -0.91 17.34
CA TYR A 274 3.41 -0.58 16.42
C TYR A 274 2.06 -0.39 17.13
N ASP A 275 2.04 -0.26 18.48
CA ASP A 275 0.82 -0.19 19.28
C ASP A 275 -0.16 0.90 18.82
N TYR A 276 0.38 2.04 18.39
CA TYR A 276 -0.39 3.18 17.90
C TYR A 276 -1.03 2.92 16.51
N LEU A 277 -0.58 1.89 15.79
CA LEU A 277 -1.18 1.40 14.54
C LEU A 277 -2.20 0.27 14.79
N ILE A 278 -2.52 -0.06 16.03
CA ILE A 278 -3.53 -1.07 16.37
C ILE A 278 -4.83 -0.37 16.75
N ALA A 279 -5.93 -0.77 16.10
CA ALA A 279 -7.24 -0.20 16.39
C ALA A 279 -7.65 -0.45 17.84
N PRO A 280 -8.10 0.58 18.56
CA PRO A 280 -8.58 0.42 19.92
C PRO A 280 -9.83 -0.46 19.97
N SER A 281 -10.01 -1.18 21.07
CA SER A 281 -11.26 -1.88 21.33
C SER A 281 -12.39 -0.87 21.58
N VAL A 282 -13.42 -0.92 20.76
CA VAL A 282 -14.60 -0.05 20.88
C VAL A 282 -15.82 -0.89 21.29
N SER A 283 -16.50 -0.49 22.35
CA SER A 283 -17.71 -1.22 22.81
C SER A 283 -18.82 -1.17 21.76
N ARG A 284 -19.61 -2.26 21.65
CA ARG A 284 -20.75 -2.33 20.73
C ARG A 284 -21.75 -1.18 20.91
N PHE A 285 -21.92 -0.72 22.14
CA PHE A 285 -22.77 0.43 22.43
C PHE A 285 -22.25 1.73 21.78
N ARG A 286 -20.94 2.00 21.89
CA ARG A 286 -20.32 3.17 21.24
C ARG A 286 -20.41 3.09 19.73
N ILE A 287 -20.21 1.90 19.14
CA ILE A 287 -20.37 1.68 17.70
C ILE A 287 -21.81 1.99 17.27
N SER A 288 -22.81 1.46 17.98
CA SER A 288 -24.23 1.71 17.68
C SER A 288 -24.58 3.19 17.76
N LEU A 289 -24.09 3.90 18.77
CA LEU A 289 -24.32 5.34 18.93
C LEU A 289 -23.69 6.14 17.77
N LYS A 290 -22.43 5.81 17.39
CA LYS A 290 -21.75 6.47 16.27
C LYS A 290 -22.44 6.19 14.93
N LYS A 291 -22.88 4.96 14.66
CA LYS A 291 -23.68 4.63 13.46
C LYS A 291 -24.96 5.47 13.39
N GLY A 292 -25.66 5.63 14.51
CA GLY A 292 -26.83 6.51 14.58
C GLY A 292 -26.51 7.97 14.22
N VAL A 293 -25.42 8.51 14.75
CA VAL A 293 -24.97 9.88 14.46
C VAL A 293 -24.60 10.04 12.98
N LEU A 294 -23.86 9.09 12.41
CA LEU A 294 -23.47 9.11 10.98
C LEU A 294 -24.70 9.06 10.07
N ALA A 295 -25.67 8.18 10.37
CA ALA A 295 -26.91 8.07 9.60
C ALA A 295 -27.72 9.37 9.63
N VAL A 296 -27.87 10.02 10.79
CA VAL A 296 -28.56 11.32 10.91
C VAL A 296 -27.85 12.39 10.09
N LYS A 297 -26.53 12.48 10.16
CA LYS A 297 -25.75 13.43 9.37
C LYS A 297 -25.92 13.20 7.87
N GLU A 298 -25.96 11.97 7.42
CA GLU A 298 -26.17 11.64 6.02
C GLU A 298 -27.56 12.04 5.52
N ILE A 299 -28.61 11.80 6.34
CA ILE A 299 -29.98 12.26 6.05
C ILE A 299 -30.01 13.79 5.92
N LEU A 300 -29.41 14.51 6.86
CA LEU A 300 -29.36 15.97 6.83
C LEU A 300 -28.63 16.50 5.58
N ARG A 301 -27.55 15.87 5.16
CA ARG A 301 -26.85 16.21 3.90
C ARG A 301 -27.70 16.00 2.67
N LYS A 302 -28.43 14.87 2.58
CA LYS A 302 -29.35 14.59 1.48
C LYS A 302 -30.50 15.58 1.41
N LEU A 303 -30.97 16.08 2.54
CA LEU A 303 -32.01 17.11 2.63
C LEU A 303 -31.47 18.49 2.19
N HIS A 304 -30.28 18.89 2.63
CA HIS A 304 -29.65 20.15 2.21
C HIS A 304 -29.31 20.17 0.73
N GLY A 305 -28.78 19.08 0.17
CA GLY A 305 -28.46 18.98 -1.26
C GLY A 305 -29.66 18.93 -2.20
N LYS A 306 -30.91 18.80 -1.65
CA LYS A 306 -32.15 18.93 -2.42
C LYS A 306 -32.76 20.34 -2.36
N LEU A 307 -32.18 21.24 -1.57
CA LEU A 307 -32.64 22.60 -1.35
C LEU A 307 -31.76 23.67 -2.05
N VAL A 308 -30.70 23.21 -2.73
CA VAL A 308 -29.83 23.99 -3.61
C VAL A 308 -29.94 23.41 -5.03
#